data_c6b6ea2634e65add65fdeebfd0debc28
#
_entry.id   c6b6ea2634e65add65fdeebfd0debc28
#
_cell.length_a   1.000
_cell.length_b   1.000
_cell.length_c   1.000
_cell.angle_alpha   90.00
_cell.angle_beta   90.00
_cell.angle_gamma   90.00
#
_symmetry.space_group_name_H-M   'P 1'
#
loop_
_entity.id
_entity.type
_entity.pdbx_description
1 polymer ?
#
loop_
_entity_poly.entity_id
_entity_poly.type
_entity_poly.pdbx_seq_one_letter_code
_entity_poly.pdbx_strand_id
1 'polypeptide(L)'
;MDFLCHTKDTLWLIEVKDYRAHERQKSQDLSEEVAEKVRDTLAGLAALRVNGNAPNERKRAAAALKKKRLRVVLHLELPKLRRIFKLYPDIKLHRDFQEHLKAVVRAGDPHPKVVCMAEGLQYCPWTVTD
;
A
#
# COMPACT_ATOMS: atom_id res chain seq x y z
N MET A 1 2.83 6.28 -3.68
CA MET A 1 2.83 5.54 -2.39
C MET A 1 3.33 6.47 -1.32
N ASP A 2 2.75 6.38 -0.12
CA ASP A 2 3.14 7.26 0.98
C ASP A 2 4.48 6.86 1.60
N PHE A 3 4.74 5.55 1.69
CA PHE A 3 5.99 5.04 2.24
C PHE A 3 6.61 3.94 1.37
N LEU A 4 7.93 3.93 1.37
CA LEU A 4 8.76 2.88 0.82
C LEU A 4 9.62 2.29 1.95
N CYS A 5 9.50 1.00 2.17
CA CYS A 5 10.35 0.28 3.10
C CYS A 5 11.03 -0.88 2.37
N HIS A 6 12.27 -1.18 2.67
CA HIS A 6 12.91 -2.34 2.09
C HIS A 6 13.63 -3.17 3.16
N THR A 7 13.40 -4.45 3.12
CA THR A 7 14.14 -5.47 3.87
C THR A 7 15.24 -6.07 2.97
N LYS A 8 15.88 -7.14 3.42
CA LYS A 8 16.94 -7.81 2.66
C LYS A 8 16.50 -8.13 1.21
N ASP A 9 15.32 -8.73 1.04
CA ASP A 9 14.86 -9.24 -0.26
C ASP A 9 13.58 -8.61 -0.79
N THR A 10 12.93 -7.75 -0.03
CA THR A 10 11.59 -7.25 -0.34
C THR A 10 11.55 -5.72 -0.35
N LEU A 11 10.93 -5.16 -1.38
CA LEU A 11 10.48 -3.77 -1.42
C LEU A 11 9.00 -3.73 -1.05
N TRP A 12 8.67 -2.97 -0.02
CA TRP A 12 7.32 -2.71 0.43
C TRP A 12 6.86 -1.34 -0.06
N LEU A 13 5.75 -1.31 -0.76
CA LEU A 13 5.04 -0.11 -1.19
C LEU A 13 3.80 0.03 -0.31
N ILE A 14 3.76 1.08 0.49
CA ILE A 14 2.73 1.26 1.51
C ILE A 14 1.94 2.51 1.18
N GLU A 15 0.63 2.36 1.06
CA GLU A 15 -0.34 3.44 0.98
C GLU A 15 -1.15 3.49 2.27
N VAL A 16 -1.36 4.68 2.82
CA VAL A 16 -2.15 4.88 4.03
C VAL A 16 -3.40 5.67 3.69
N LYS A 17 -4.54 5.17 4.10
CA LYS A 17 -5.85 5.81 3.97
C LYS A 17 -6.57 5.79 5.31
N ASP A 18 -6.76 6.97 5.87
CA ASP A 18 -7.52 7.15 7.11
C ASP A 18 -8.83 7.87 6.83
N TYR A 19 -9.92 7.13 6.95
CA TYR A 19 -11.28 7.63 6.77
C TYR A 19 -12.06 7.67 8.11
N ARG A 20 -11.36 7.63 9.25
CA ARG A 20 -11.99 7.67 10.58
C ARG A 20 -12.75 8.98 10.82
N ALA A 21 -12.19 10.10 10.38
CA ALA A 21 -12.74 11.43 10.57
C ALA A 21 -13.52 11.94 9.35
N HIS A 22 -13.15 11.53 8.14
CA HIS A 22 -13.72 12.05 6.91
C HIS A 22 -13.99 10.90 5.94
N GLU A 23 -15.18 10.94 5.32
CA GLU A 23 -15.50 9.97 4.27
C GLU A 23 -14.72 10.25 2.98
N ARG A 24 -14.47 9.17 2.23
CA ARG A 24 -13.85 9.26 0.92
C ARG A 24 -14.78 9.99 -0.06
N GLN A 25 -14.30 11.08 -0.65
CA GLN A 25 -15.06 11.90 -1.62
C GLN A 25 -14.72 11.60 -3.09
N LYS A 26 -13.69 10.79 -3.37
CA LYS A 26 -13.29 10.44 -4.73
C LYS A 26 -14.23 9.41 -5.33
N SER A 27 -14.61 9.62 -6.60
CA SER A 27 -15.42 8.66 -7.38
C SER A 27 -14.61 7.47 -7.91
N GLN A 28 -13.28 7.65 -8.07
CA GLN A 28 -12.38 6.58 -8.51
C GLN A 28 -12.35 5.43 -7.49
N ASP A 29 -12.31 4.20 -7.96
CA ASP A 29 -12.12 3.04 -7.09
C ASP A 29 -10.80 3.12 -6.31
N LEU A 30 -10.82 2.75 -5.03
CA LEU A 30 -9.66 2.86 -4.17
C LEU A 30 -8.53 1.92 -4.61
N SER A 31 -8.87 0.73 -5.08
CA SER A 31 -7.87 -0.25 -5.53
C SER A 31 -7.18 0.21 -6.81
N GLU A 32 -7.92 0.86 -7.71
CA GLU A 32 -7.35 1.46 -8.92
C GLU A 32 -6.44 2.64 -8.58
N GLU A 33 -6.85 3.51 -7.64
CA GLU A 33 -6.00 4.61 -7.16
C GLU A 33 -4.68 4.07 -6.58
N VAL A 34 -4.73 3.00 -5.79
CA VAL A 34 -3.52 2.35 -5.26
C VAL A 34 -2.66 1.76 -6.38
N ALA A 35 -3.29 1.11 -7.37
CA ALA A 35 -2.56 0.54 -8.50
C ALA A 35 -1.85 1.61 -9.35
N GLU A 36 -2.48 2.76 -9.58
CA GLU A 36 -1.84 3.90 -10.23
C GLU A 36 -0.63 4.38 -9.43
N LYS A 37 -0.78 4.58 -8.12
CA LYS A 37 0.31 5.00 -7.25
C LYS A 37 1.47 4.00 -7.22
N VAL A 38 1.18 2.69 -7.31
CA VAL A 38 2.21 1.65 -7.45
C VAL A 38 3.00 1.85 -8.74
N ARG A 39 2.31 2.00 -9.87
CA ARG A 39 2.95 2.21 -11.18
C ARG A 39 3.79 3.49 -11.19
N ASP A 40 3.24 4.60 -10.72
CA ASP A 40 3.93 5.89 -10.67
C ASP A 40 5.18 5.84 -9.77
N THR A 41 5.08 5.15 -8.64
CA THR A 41 6.21 4.99 -7.72
C THR A 41 7.33 4.16 -8.37
N LEU A 42 7.00 3.06 -9.04
CA LEU A 42 7.98 2.23 -9.74
C LEU A 42 8.61 2.98 -10.92
N ALA A 43 7.81 3.73 -11.67
CA ALA A 43 8.31 4.59 -12.75
C ALA A 43 9.23 5.69 -12.19
N GLY A 44 8.85 6.33 -11.09
CA GLY A 44 9.67 7.32 -10.39
C GLY A 44 11.00 6.75 -9.88
N LEU A 45 11.00 5.56 -9.30
CA LEU A 45 12.23 4.87 -8.88
C LEU A 45 13.13 4.55 -10.08
N ALA A 46 12.56 4.12 -11.20
CA ALA A 46 13.31 3.85 -12.42
C ALA A 46 13.95 5.13 -12.97
N ALA A 47 13.19 6.23 -13.01
CA ALA A 47 13.70 7.53 -13.43
C ALA A 47 14.80 8.07 -12.48
N LEU A 48 14.60 8.00 -11.16
CA LEU A 48 15.57 8.42 -10.15
C LEU A 48 16.87 7.61 -10.22
N ARG A 49 16.79 6.33 -10.53
CA ARG A 49 17.98 5.48 -10.70
C ARG A 49 18.90 6.01 -11.80
N VAL A 50 18.32 6.55 -12.87
CA VAL A 50 19.08 7.03 -14.05
C VAL A 50 19.40 8.51 -13.94
N ASN A 51 18.39 9.33 -13.62
CA ASN A 51 18.44 10.79 -13.74
C ASN A 51 18.43 11.52 -12.39
N GLY A 52 18.47 10.81 -11.25
CA GLY A 52 18.47 11.47 -9.94
C GLY A 52 19.64 12.44 -9.79
N ASN A 53 19.37 13.65 -9.28
CA ASN A 53 20.39 14.70 -9.14
C ASN A 53 21.43 14.36 -8.07
N ALA A 54 20.99 13.75 -6.95
CA ALA A 54 21.86 13.35 -5.87
C ALA A 54 22.35 11.90 -6.03
N PRO A 55 23.67 11.63 -5.86
CA PRO A 55 24.21 10.26 -5.92
C PRO A 55 23.51 9.29 -4.95
N ASN A 56 23.11 9.76 -3.77
CA ASN A 56 22.42 8.97 -2.77
C ASN A 56 21.00 8.56 -3.23
N GLU A 57 20.29 9.42 -3.94
CA GLU A 57 18.97 9.11 -4.50
C GLU A 57 19.07 8.00 -5.55
N ARG A 58 20.00 8.13 -6.49
CA ARG A 58 20.27 7.09 -7.49
C ARG A 58 20.60 5.75 -6.86
N LYS A 59 21.46 5.76 -5.84
CA LYS A 59 21.87 4.56 -5.11
C LYS A 59 20.69 3.89 -4.38
N ARG A 60 19.86 4.70 -3.71
CA ARG A 60 18.65 4.19 -3.01
C ARG A 60 17.63 3.64 -3.98
N ALA A 61 17.34 4.33 -5.07
CA ALA A 61 16.43 3.86 -6.12
C ALA A 61 16.94 2.55 -6.75
N ALA A 62 18.24 2.46 -7.05
CA ALA A 62 18.85 1.24 -7.55
C ALA A 62 18.75 0.07 -6.55
N ALA A 63 18.96 0.33 -5.26
CA ALA A 63 18.84 -0.68 -4.20
C ALA A 63 17.39 -1.18 -4.05
N ALA A 64 16.40 -0.29 -4.14
CA ALA A 64 14.98 -0.63 -4.10
C ALA A 64 14.60 -1.52 -5.28
N LEU A 65 14.96 -1.14 -6.51
CA LEU A 65 14.63 -1.88 -7.73
C LEU A 65 15.36 -3.22 -7.89
N LYS A 66 16.41 -3.48 -7.11
CA LYS A 66 17.13 -4.77 -7.08
C LYS A 66 16.48 -5.82 -6.18
N LYS A 67 15.42 -5.46 -5.43
CA LYS A 67 14.76 -6.42 -4.54
C LYS A 67 14.07 -7.53 -5.32
N LYS A 68 14.14 -8.74 -4.78
CA LYS A 68 13.58 -9.95 -5.41
C LYS A 68 12.06 -10.01 -5.35
N ARG A 69 11.46 -9.30 -4.39
CA ARG A 69 10.03 -9.30 -4.15
C ARG A 69 9.52 -7.88 -4.00
N LEU A 70 8.36 -7.63 -4.58
CA LEU A 70 7.55 -6.45 -4.37
C LEU A 70 6.34 -6.83 -3.51
N ARG A 71 6.01 -6.00 -2.54
CA ARG A 71 4.80 -6.13 -1.71
C ARG A 71 4.06 -4.82 -1.66
N VAL A 72 2.77 -4.89 -1.92
CA VAL A 72 1.85 -3.75 -1.87
C VAL A 72 0.98 -3.89 -0.63
N VAL A 73 0.95 -2.85 0.19
CA VAL A 73 0.12 -2.80 1.39
C VAL A 73 -0.72 -1.53 1.37
N LEU A 74 -2.02 -1.72 1.51
CA LEU A 74 -2.98 -0.65 1.80
C LEU A 74 -3.30 -0.70 3.30
N HIS A 75 -2.81 0.29 4.05
CA HIS A 75 -3.24 0.51 5.43
C HIS A 75 -4.52 1.34 5.40
N LEU A 76 -5.65 0.74 5.76
CA LEU A 76 -6.97 1.34 5.64
C LEU A 76 -7.66 1.43 7.00
N GLU A 77 -7.87 2.64 7.47
CA GLU A 77 -8.65 2.92 8.67
C GLU A 77 -10.04 3.43 8.30
N LEU A 78 -11.07 2.78 8.84
CA LEU A 78 -12.47 3.10 8.60
C LEU A 78 -13.15 3.66 9.85
N PRO A 79 -14.22 4.48 9.71
CA PRO A 79 -14.96 5.04 10.85
C PRO A 79 -15.48 3.96 11.80
N LYS A 80 -15.37 4.18 13.10
CA LYS A 80 -15.87 3.26 14.15
C LYS A 80 -17.39 2.99 14.07
N LEU A 81 -18.16 3.94 13.55
CA LEU A 81 -19.62 3.79 13.40
C LEU A 81 -20.01 2.65 12.44
N ARG A 82 -19.20 2.38 11.42
CA ARG A 82 -19.39 1.20 10.57
C ARG A 82 -19.08 -0.12 11.30
N ARG A 83 -18.34 -0.06 12.41
CA ARG A 83 -18.09 -1.21 13.29
C ARG A 83 -19.27 -1.52 14.24
N ILE A 84 -20.12 -0.52 14.55
CA ILE A 84 -21.26 -0.66 15.46
C ILE A 84 -22.47 -1.32 14.77
N PHE A 85 -22.67 -1.11 13.49
CA PHE A 85 -23.63 -1.91 12.69
C PHE A 85 -23.03 -3.29 12.38
N LYS A 86 -22.58 -3.95 13.45
CA LYS A 86 -22.05 -5.29 13.44
C LYS A 86 -23.09 -6.27 12.92
N LEU A 87 -22.91 -6.66 11.70
CA LEU A 87 -23.19 -8.04 11.26
C LEU A 87 -22.72 -8.14 9.80
N TYR A 88 -21.42 -8.25 9.60
CA TYR A 88 -20.78 -8.58 8.33
C TYR A 88 -20.20 -7.51 7.38
N PRO A 89 -20.35 -6.17 7.51
CA PRO A 89 -19.82 -5.26 6.47
C PRO A 89 -18.30 -5.14 6.44
N ASP A 90 -17.61 -5.14 7.60
CA ASP A 90 -16.19 -4.75 7.63
C ASP A 90 -15.26 -5.85 7.08
N ILE A 91 -15.50 -7.11 7.48
CA ILE A 91 -14.70 -8.25 6.97
C ILE A 91 -14.97 -8.45 5.47
N LYS A 92 -16.23 -8.30 5.05
CA LYS A 92 -16.59 -8.41 3.64
C LYS A 92 -15.96 -7.27 2.85
N LEU A 93 -16.04 -6.04 3.34
CA LEU A 93 -15.49 -4.86 2.69
C LEU A 93 -13.96 -4.96 2.55
N HIS A 94 -13.24 -5.34 3.61
CA HIS A 94 -11.79 -5.58 3.54
C HIS A 94 -11.44 -6.71 2.57
N ARG A 95 -12.22 -7.78 2.55
CA ARG A 95 -12.03 -8.89 1.62
C ARG A 95 -12.29 -8.46 0.18
N ASP A 96 -13.35 -7.72 -0.07
CA ASP A 96 -13.68 -7.23 -1.40
C ASP A 96 -12.58 -6.26 -1.90
N PHE A 97 -12.06 -5.38 -1.04
CA PHE A 97 -10.89 -4.54 -1.35
C PHE A 97 -9.64 -5.38 -1.58
N GLN A 98 -9.41 -6.41 -0.78
CA GLN A 98 -8.28 -7.31 -0.93
C GLN A 98 -8.30 -8.03 -2.27
N GLU A 99 -9.45 -8.58 -2.68
CA GLU A 99 -9.60 -9.28 -3.96
C GLU A 99 -9.47 -8.32 -5.15
N HIS A 100 -10.08 -7.14 -5.06
CA HIS A 100 -9.97 -6.13 -6.12
C HIS A 100 -8.55 -5.59 -6.23
N LEU A 101 -7.91 -5.25 -5.12
CA LEU A 101 -6.51 -4.82 -5.10
C LEU A 101 -5.60 -5.88 -5.71
N LYS A 102 -5.81 -7.16 -5.36
CA LYS A 102 -5.08 -8.28 -5.96
C LYS A 102 -5.24 -8.34 -7.48
N ALA A 103 -6.44 -8.13 -8.00
CA ALA A 103 -6.68 -8.13 -9.44
C ALA A 103 -5.90 -7.04 -10.16
N VAL A 104 -5.90 -5.81 -9.61
CA VAL A 104 -5.30 -4.63 -10.29
C VAL A 104 -3.78 -4.52 -10.13
N VAL A 105 -3.19 -5.09 -9.05
CA VAL A 105 -1.73 -5.06 -8.83
C VAL A 105 -1.02 -6.38 -9.10
N ARG A 106 -1.73 -7.39 -9.57
CA ARG A 106 -1.24 -8.78 -9.74
C ARG A 106 0.09 -8.90 -10.46
N ALA A 107 0.34 -8.04 -11.44
CA ALA A 107 1.58 -8.07 -12.20
C ALA A 107 2.83 -7.74 -11.36
N GLY A 108 2.67 -6.91 -10.31
CA GLY A 108 3.75 -6.53 -9.41
C GLY A 108 3.75 -7.33 -8.11
N ASP A 109 2.57 -7.49 -7.51
CA ASP A 109 2.37 -8.28 -6.29
C ASP A 109 1.11 -9.16 -6.41
N PRO A 110 1.26 -10.48 -6.53
CA PRO A 110 0.11 -11.40 -6.58
C PRO A 110 -0.58 -11.58 -5.21
N HIS A 111 0.01 -11.05 -4.13
CA HIS A 111 -0.48 -11.21 -2.76
C HIS A 111 -0.43 -9.88 -1.98
N PRO A 112 -1.06 -8.79 -2.49
CA PRO A 112 -1.12 -7.54 -1.77
C PRO A 112 -1.88 -7.72 -0.46
N LYS A 113 -1.73 -6.78 0.47
CA LYS A 113 -2.41 -6.82 1.77
C LYS A 113 -3.22 -5.55 1.98
N VAL A 114 -4.43 -5.71 2.51
CA VAL A 114 -5.19 -4.63 3.14
C VAL A 114 -5.13 -4.89 4.65
N VAL A 115 -4.65 -3.93 5.41
CA VAL A 115 -4.45 -4.04 6.86
C VAL A 115 -5.05 -2.84 7.58
N CYS A 116 -5.39 -3.00 8.84
CA CYS A 116 -5.74 -1.91 9.75
C CYS A 116 -5.08 -2.13 11.12
N MET A 117 -5.05 -1.10 11.96
CA MET A 117 -4.45 -1.20 13.30
C MET A 117 -5.08 -2.32 14.16
N ALA A 118 -6.40 -2.56 14.01
CA ALA A 118 -7.12 -3.53 14.82
C ALA A 118 -6.86 -5.00 14.44
N GLU A 119 -6.45 -5.27 13.20
CA GLU A 119 -6.29 -6.64 12.66
C GLU A 119 -4.83 -7.09 12.52
N GLY A 120 -3.93 -6.38 13.14
CA GLY A 120 -2.56 -6.85 13.33
C GLY A 120 -1.62 -6.58 12.15
N LEU A 121 -0.77 -5.64 12.37
CA LEU A 121 0.47 -5.42 11.62
C LEU A 121 1.51 -6.54 11.82
N GLN A 122 1.08 -7.71 12.29
CA GLN A 122 1.96 -8.84 12.68
C GLN A 122 2.89 -9.30 11.55
N TYR A 123 2.51 -9.02 10.32
CA TYR A 123 3.28 -9.41 9.13
C TYR A 123 4.03 -8.25 8.47
N CYS A 124 3.92 -7.08 9.06
CA CYS A 124 4.54 -5.87 8.52
C CYS A 124 5.86 -5.59 9.23
N PRO A 125 6.94 -5.22 8.51
CA PRO A 125 8.22 -4.91 9.13
C PRO A 125 8.28 -3.50 9.76
N TRP A 126 7.13 -2.90 10.05
CA TRP A 126 6.97 -1.59 10.69
C TRP A 126 5.89 -1.64 11.76
N THR A 127 5.91 -0.66 12.66
CA THR A 127 4.88 -0.42 13.66
C THR A 127 4.15 0.89 13.33
N VAL A 128 2.87 0.95 13.68
CA VAL A 128 2.09 2.19 13.63
C VAL A 128 1.84 2.63 15.06
N THR A 129 2.12 3.88 15.36
CA THR A 129 1.81 4.55 16.62
C THR A 129 0.78 5.63 16.35
N ASP A 130 -0.18 5.80 17.29
CA ASP A 130 -1.13 6.91 17.27
C ASP A 130 -0.43 8.25 17.47
#